data_1144d23621d41bfbb50a93c35bb7a5ad
#
_entry.id   1144d23621d41bfbb50a93c35bb7a5ad
#
_cell.length_a   1.000
_cell.length_b   1.000
_cell.length_c   1.000
_cell.angle_alpha   90.00
_cell.angle_beta   90.00
_cell.angle_gamma   90.00
#
_symmetry.space_group_name_H-M   'P 1'
#
loop_
_entity.id
_entity.type
_entity.pdbx_description
1 polymer ?
#
loop_
_entity_poly.entity_id
_entity_poly.type
_entity_poly.pdbx_seq_one_letter_code
_entity_poly.pdbx_strand_id
1 'polypeptide(L)'
;MDEIVVECHELTRRYGDFVAVDSLNLTVRRGEIFGLLGPNGAGKTTTILMLLGLTEPTSGSVRVLGLDPTRQPLSIKARVGYLPDQVGFYDGLTARENLIYIAKLNGIRGREMQERIRESLEQVGLSDVADRQVRTFSRGMRQRLGVAEVLLKRPQLIVMDEPTLALDPEAVREFLELIRRLKSDGITIMLSSHLLHQVQAVCDRVGLFHKGRMVLEGTVHDLAQRVLGGAYRIHLEAEGGPAVEDALRRLPDVIQVVRDGVQTYHIETRSDLRADVARSVIEAGGKVLALSADIPRLDEIYARYFQKKEVAYAVAA
;
A
#
# COMPACT_ATOMS: atom_id res chain seq x y z
N MET A 1 -21.06 -6.59 -7.82
CA MET A 1 -19.86 -7.46 -7.70
C MET A 1 -18.66 -6.59 -7.99
N ASP A 2 -17.68 -6.58 -7.08
CA ASP A 2 -16.47 -5.80 -7.28
C ASP A 2 -15.69 -6.39 -8.44
N GLU A 3 -15.46 -5.61 -9.49
CA GLU A 3 -14.74 -6.04 -10.68
C GLU A 3 -13.27 -6.31 -10.33
N ILE A 4 -12.79 -7.52 -10.66
CA ILE A 4 -11.38 -7.91 -10.44
C ILE A 4 -10.54 -7.34 -11.58
N VAL A 5 -9.48 -6.62 -11.22
CA VAL A 5 -8.54 -5.96 -12.14
C VAL A 5 -7.25 -6.76 -12.30
N VAL A 6 -6.79 -7.40 -11.22
CA VAL A 6 -5.65 -8.33 -11.26
C VAL A 6 -6.07 -9.63 -10.60
N GLU A 7 -5.76 -10.75 -11.26
CA GLU A 7 -6.04 -12.09 -10.77
C GLU A 7 -4.85 -13.02 -11.06
N CYS A 8 -4.34 -13.68 -10.02
CA CYS A 8 -3.27 -14.67 -10.13
C CYS A 8 -3.74 -15.98 -9.47
N HIS A 9 -3.50 -17.11 -10.16
CA HIS A 9 -3.79 -18.46 -9.66
C HIS A 9 -2.52 -19.30 -9.71
N GLU A 10 -2.04 -19.74 -8.54
CA GLU A 10 -0.84 -20.57 -8.35
C GLU A 10 0.37 -20.04 -9.17
N LEU A 11 0.46 -18.70 -9.31
CA LEU A 11 1.45 -18.05 -10.17
C LEU A 11 2.85 -18.28 -9.61
N THR A 12 3.72 -18.87 -10.42
CA THR A 12 5.08 -19.26 -10.00
C THR A 12 6.11 -18.77 -11.01
N ARG A 13 7.24 -18.23 -10.49
CA ARG A 13 8.42 -17.89 -11.31
C ARG A 13 9.68 -18.46 -10.70
N ARG A 14 10.41 -19.21 -11.52
CA ARG A 14 11.72 -19.80 -11.18
C ARG A 14 12.81 -19.25 -12.10
N TYR A 15 14.00 -19.09 -11.57
CA TYR A 15 15.22 -18.79 -12.28
C TYR A 15 16.25 -19.86 -11.93
N GLY A 16 16.38 -20.88 -12.79
CA GLY A 16 17.12 -22.10 -12.43
C GLY A 16 16.50 -22.75 -11.18
N ASP A 17 17.32 -22.96 -10.16
CA ASP A 17 16.87 -23.56 -8.88
C ASP A 17 16.22 -22.53 -7.93
N PHE A 18 16.38 -21.24 -8.21
CA PHE A 18 15.82 -20.18 -7.36
C PHE A 18 14.34 -19.94 -7.69
N VAL A 19 13.46 -20.06 -6.68
CA VAL A 19 12.05 -19.76 -6.79
C VAL A 19 11.80 -18.33 -6.31
N ALA A 20 11.61 -17.42 -7.27
CA ALA A 20 11.40 -16.00 -6.98
C ALA A 20 9.96 -15.70 -6.52
N VAL A 21 8.97 -16.41 -7.11
CA VAL A 21 7.55 -16.36 -6.71
C VAL A 21 7.03 -17.80 -6.71
N ASP A 22 6.37 -18.19 -5.65
CA ASP A 22 5.93 -19.57 -5.42
C ASP A 22 4.43 -19.61 -5.13
N SER A 23 3.67 -20.17 -6.08
CA SER A 23 2.23 -20.46 -5.99
C SER A 23 1.39 -19.28 -5.50
N LEU A 24 1.65 -18.08 -6.08
CA LEU A 24 0.95 -16.86 -5.70
C LEU A 24 -0.51 -16.91 -6.15
N ASN A 25 -1.41 -16.75 -5.18
CA ASN A 25 -2.81 -16.42 -5.39
C ASN A 25 -3.02 -14.95 -4.96
N LEU A 26 -3.53 -14.11 -5.86
CA LEU A 26 -3.70 -12.68 -5.64
C LEU A 26 -4.92 -12.17 -6.39
N THR A 27 -5.72 -11.33 -5.73
CA THR A 27 -6.81 -10.57 -6.35
C THR A 27 -6.71 -9.09 -5.99
N VAL A 28 -6.75 -8.21 -7.03
CA VAL A 28 -6.88 -6.76 -6.84
C VAL A 28 -8.19 -6.30 -7.48
N ARG A 29 -8.97 -5.53 -6.74
CA ARG A 29 -10.29 -5.05 -7.14
C ARG A 29 -10.21 -3.68 -7.78
N ARG A 30 -11.19 -3.35 -8.61
CA ARG A 30 -11.27 -2.00 -9.22
C ARG A 30 -11.42 -0.92 -8.14
N GLY A 31 -10.65 0.17 -8.28
CA GLY A 31 -10.73 1.33 -7.40
C GLY A 31 -10.10 1.14 -6.02
N GLU A 32 -9.41 0.02 -5.76
CA GLU A 32 -8.65 -0.12 -4.51
C GLU A 32 -7.18 0.29 -4.69
N ILE A 33 -6.54 0.64 -3.58
CA ILE A 33 -5.09 0.71 -3.44
C ILE A 33 -4.63 -0.58 -2.77
N PHE A 34 -3.92 -1.43 -3.50
CA PHE A 34 -3.36 -2.68 -2.99
C PHE A 34 -1.85 -2.55 -2.75
N GLY A 35 -1.41 -2.84 -1.52
CA GLY A 35 -0.01 -2.84 -1.12
C GLY A 35 0.63 -4.22 -1.21
N LEU A 36 1.65 -4.40 -2.06
CA LEU A 36 2.49 -5.60 -2.13
C LEU A 36 3.73 -5.40 -1.26
N LEU A 37 3.69 -5.89 -0.03
CA LEU A 37 4.62 -5.49 1.02
C LEU A 37 5.57 -6.63 1.40
N GLY A 38 6.79 -6.29 1.80
CA GLY A 38 7.77 -7.28 2.26
C GLY A 38 9.22 -6.85 2.06
N PRO A 39 10.18 -7.61 2.58
CA PRO A 39 11.61 -7.27 2.48
C PRO A 39 12.11 -7.32 1.03
N ASN A 40 13.31 -6.78 0.81
CA ASN A 40 13.99 -6.88 -0.48
C ASN A 40 14.25 -8.36 -0.81
N GLY A 41 14.07 -8.72 -2.09
CA GLY A 41 14.21 -10.12 -2.55
C GLY A 41 13.00 -11.02 -2.21
N ALA A 42 11.91 -10.49 -1.64
CA ALA A 42 10.73 -11.29 -1.32
C ALA A 42 9.91 -11.77 -2.54
N GLY A 43 10.17 -11.22 -3.75
CA GLY A 43 9.45 -11.57 -4.99
C GLY A 43 8.52 -10.48 -5.52
N LYS A 44 8.45 -9.30 -4.88
CA LYS A 44 7.54 -8.20 -5.24
C LYS A 44 7.74 -7.72 -6.67
N THR A 45 8.94 -7.27 -7.02
CA THR A 45 9.28 -6.81 -8.38
C THR A 45 9.07 -7.90 -9.42
N THR A 46 9.43 -9.15 -9.13
CA THR A 46 9.19 -10.29 -10.05
C THR A 46 7.70 -10.48 -10.31
N THR A 47 6.85 -10.34 -9.28
CA THR A 47 5.39 -10.37 -9.45
C THR A 47 4.93 -9.23 -10.36
N ILE A 48 5.35 -8.00 -10.10
CA ILE A 48 5.04 -6.83 -10.94
C ILE A 48 5.44 -7.07 -12.41
N LEU A 49 6.63 -7.59 -12.66
CA LEU A 49 7.10 -7.86 -14.02
C LEU A 49 6.24 -8.91 -14.74
N MET A 50 5.74 -9.93 -14.03
CA MET A 50 4.79 -10.90 -14.59
C MET A 50 3.44 -10.26 -14.92
N LEU A 51 2.90 -9.40 -14.04
CA LEU A 51 1.64 -8.67 -14.29
C LEU A 51 1.72 -7.77 -15.53
N LEU A 52 2.89 -7.22 -15.81
CA LEU A 52 3.12 -6.33 -16.96
C LEU A 52 3.51 -7.06 -18.25
N GLY A 53 3.63 -8.40 -18.21
CA GLY A 53 4.12 -9.20 -19.34
C GLY A 53 5.57 -8.88 -19.72
N LEU A 54 6.39 -8.46 -18.75
CA LEU A 54 7.83 -8.22 -18.91
C LEU A 54 8.67 -9.45 -18.57
N THR A 55 8.08 -10.41 -17.86
CA THR A 55 8.61 -11.76 -17.67
C THR A 55 7.47 -12.77 -17.67
N GLU A 56 7.72 -13.97 -18.19
CA GLU A 56 6.72 -15.02 -18.25
C GLU A 56 6.71 -15.83 -16.95
N PRO A 57 5.54 -16.28 -16.44
CA PRO A 57 5.48 -17.23 -15.35
C PRO A 57 6.05 -18.59 -15.78
N THR A 58 6.59 -19.34 -14.82
CA THR A 58 7.01 -20.73 -15.04
C THR A 58 5.81 -21.67 -14.99
N SER A 59 4.82 -21.37 -14.14
CA SER A 59 3.54 -22.08 -14.03
C SER A 59 2.47 -21.19 -13.40
N GLY A 60 1.23 -21.66 -13.38
CA GLY A 60 0.07 -20.91 -12.95
C GLY A 60 -0.48 -19.98 -14.02
N SER A 61 -1.37 -19.09 -13.65
CA SER A 61 -1.99 -18.15 -14.58
C SER A 61 -2.13 -16.76 -13.98
N VAL A 62 -2.17 -15.74 -14.87
CA VAL A 62 -2.34 -14.36 -14.48
C VAL A 62 -3.26 -13.66 -15.48
N ARG A 63 -4.15 -12.81 -14.97
CA ARG A 63 -4.98 -11.90 -15.76
C ARG A 63 -4.88 -10.48 -15.19
N VAL A 64 -4.77 -9.52 -16.10
CA VAL A 64 -4.76 -8.09 -15.79
C VAL A 64 -5.76 -7.40 -16.69
N LEU A 65 -6.77 -6.74 -16.11
CA LEU A 65 -7.91 -6.16 -16.86
C LEU A 65 -8.60 -7.19 -17.76
N GLY A 66 -8.68 -8.46 -17.30
CA GLY A 66 -9.23 -9.58 -18.06
C GLY A 66 -8.32 -10.15 -19.16
N LEU A 67 -7.13 -9.55 -19.39
CA LEU A 67 -6.19 -9.94 -20.43
C LEU A 67 -5.05 -10.81 -19.87
N ASP A 68 -4.51 -11.69 -20.70
CA ASP A 68 -3.32 -12.49 -20.39
C ASP A 68 -2.06 -11.69 -20.75
N PRO A 69 -1.19 -11.33 -19.77
CA PRO A 69 0.02 -10.54 -20.01
C PRO A 69 1.03 -11.21 -20.95
N THR A 70 1.06 -12.54 -21.00
CA THR A 70 1.99 -13.29 -21.86
C THR A 70 1.56 -13.29 -23.31
N ARG A 71 0.25 -13.27 -23.54
CA ARG A 71 -0.34 -13.32 -24.90
C ARG A 71 -0.68 -11.94 -25.46
N GLN A 72 -1.01 -10.98 -24.58
CA GLN A 72 -1.52 -9.66 -24.94
C GLN A 72 -0.74 -8.51 -24.26
N PRO A 73 0.61 -8.53 -24.25
CA PRO A 73 1.41 -7.56 -23.48
C PRO A 73 1.19 -6.11 -23.95
N LEU A 74 1.01 -5.87 -25.24
CA LEU A 74 0.79 -4.51 -25.78
C LEU A 74 -0.57 -3.95 -25.34
N SER A 75 -1.62 -4.78 -25.32
CA SER A 75 -2.94 -4.38 -24.87
C SER A 75 -2.96 -4.02 -23.38
N ILE A 76 -2.15 -4.71 -22.57
CA ILE A 76 -1.96 -4.39 -21.16
C ILE A 76 -1.17 -3.09 -21.01
N LYS A 77 -0.02 -2.95 -21.68
CA LYS A 77 0.83 -1.74 -21.62
C LYS A 77 0.10 -0.47 -22.06
N ALA A 78 -0.91 -0.60 -22.92
CA ALA A 78 -1.75 0.53 -23.32
C ALA A 78 -2.72 1.01 -22.22
N ARG A 79 -3.08 0.15 -21.26
CA ARG A 79 -4.11 0.42 -20.23
C ARG A 79 -3.55 0.44 -18.82
N VAL A 80 -2.34 -0.07 -18.61
CA VAL A 80 -1.64 -0.13 -17.34
C VAL A 80 -0.49 0.86 -17.35
N GLY A 81 -0.43 1.70 -16.32
CA GLY A 81 0.71 2.55 -16.04
C GLY A 81 1.72 1.82 -15.17
N TYR A 82 2.99 1.98 -15.44
CA TYR A 82 4.07 1.43 -14.61
C TYR A 82 5.03 2.53 -14.18
N LEU A 83 5.22 2.67 -12.89
CA LEU A 83 6.21 3.55 -12.27
C LEU A 83 7.28 2.67 -11.62
N PRO A 84 8.49 2.56 -12.20
CA PRO A 84 9.60 1.81 -11.62
C PRO A 84 10.19 2.55 -10.41
N ASP A 85 11.02 1.86 -9.61
CA ASP A 85 11.79 2.43 -8.50
C ASP A 85 12.72 3.57 -8.92
N GLN A 86 13.25 3.47 -10.14
CA GLN A 86 14.10 4.50 -10.75
C GLN A 86 13.49 4.98 -12.06
N VAL A 87 12.98 6.21 -12.02
CA VAL A 87 12.40 6.85 -13.20
C VAL A 87 13.52 7.54 -13.99
N GLY A 88 13.68 7.14 -15.25
CA GLY A 88 14.67 7.71 -16.18
C GLY A 88 14.06 8.82 -17.02
N PHE A 89 14.69 10.01 -17.02
CA PHE A 89 14.34 11.14 -17.87
C PHE A 89 15.56 11.65 -18.62
N TYR A 90 15.32 12.36 -19.70
CA TYR A 90 16.34 13.17 -20.37
C TYR A 90 16.59 14.42 -19.54
N ASP A 91 17.66 14.44 -18.79
CA ASP A 91 18.01 15.49 -17.82
C ASP A 91 18.16 16.89 -18.43
N GLY A 92 18.60 16.96 -19.68
CA GLY A 92 18.76 18.21 -20.43
C GLY A 92 17.45 18.77 -21.01
N LEU A 93 16.39 17.97 -21.03
CA LEU A 93 15.06 18.40 -21.47
C LEU A 93 14.25 18.93 -20.28
N THR A 94 13.26 19.78 -20.59
CA THR A 94 12.26 20.22 -19.62
C THR A 94 11.30 19.08 -19.26
N ALA A 95 10.53 19.24 -18.18
CA ALA A 95 9.48 18.28 -17.84
C ALA A 95 8.47 18.11 -18.99
N ARG A 96 8.03 19.22 -19.57
CA ARG A 96 7.13 19.25 -20.72
C ARG A 96 7.70 18.51 -21.93
N GLU A 97 8.96 18.75 -22.28
CA GLU A 97 9.63 18.08 -23.42
C GLU A 97 9.76 16.59 -23.20
N ASN A 98 10.08 16.12 -21.98
CA ASN A 98 10.07 14.72 -21.65
C ASN A 98 8.67 14.10 -21.86
N LEU A 99 7.60 14.76 -21.39
CA LEU A 99 6.24 14.29 -21.59
C LEU A 99 5.81 14.32 -23.05
N ILE A 100 6.24 15.30 -23.85
CA ILE A 100 6.02 15.34 -25.30
C ILE A 100 6.68 14.14 -25.97
N TYR A 101 7.90 13.81 -25.60
CA TYR A 101 8.62 12.64 -26.12
C TYR A 101 7.84 11.35 -25.88
N ILE A 102 7.44 11.12 -24.62
CA ILE A 102 6.67 9.93 -24.23
C ILE A 102 5.28 9.90 -24.88
N ALA A 103 4.58 11.02 -24.95
CA ALA A 103 3.28 11.12 -25.63
C ALA A 103 3.37 10.70 -27.11
N LYS A 104 4.42 11.16 -27.81
CA LYS A 104 4.67 10.76 -29.20
C LYS A 104 4.94 9.26 -29.35
N LEU A 105 5.70 8.66 -28.43
CA LEU A 105 5.95 7.21 -28.41
C LEU A 105 4.65 6.41 -28.20
N ASN A 106 3.71 6.95 -27.43
CA ASN A 106 2.40 6.36 -27.20
C ASN A 106 1.38 6.71 -28.31
N GLY A 107 1.80 7.36 -29.41
CA GLY A 107 0.94 7.72 -30.53
C GLY A 107 0.01 8.91 -30.28
N ILE A 108 0.13 9.60 -29.15
CA ILE A 108 -0.67 10.76 -28.78
C ILE A 108 -0.11 12.00 -29.54
N ARG A 109 -0.96 12.74 -30.23
CA ARG A 109 -0.52 13.84 -31.12
C ARG A 109 -1.45 15.06 -31.04
N GLY A 110 -0.97 16.17 -31.61
CA GLY A 110 -1.77 17.37 -31.82
C GLY A 110 -2.33 17.97 -30.54
N ARG A 111 -3.57 18.42 -30.60
CA ARG A 111 -4.27 19.07 -29.47
C ARG A 111 -4.44 18.13 -28.27
N GLU A 112 -4.76 16.87 -28.52
CA GLU A 112 -4.91 15.87 -27.45
C GLU A 112 -3.63 15.73 -26.62
N MET A 113 -2.45 15.73 -27.27
CA MET A 113 -1.16 15.67 -26.57
C MET A 113 -0.98 16.87 -25.63
N GLN A 114 -1.27 18.08 -26.10
CA GLN A 114 -1.12 19.28 -25.28
C GLN A 114 -2.08 19.28 -24.07
N GLU A 115 -3.32 18.86 -24.28
CA GLU A 115 -4.33 18.74 -23.23
C GLU A 115 -3.92 17.71 -22.18
N ARG A 116 -3.52 16.49 -22.59
CA ARG A 116 -3.09 15.44 -21.66
C ARG A 116 -1.83 15.81 -20.88
N ILE A 117 -0.86 16.48 -21.50
CA ILE A 117 0.35 16.97 -20.81
C ILE A 117 -0.03 18.02 -19.77
N ARG A 118 -0.88 18.98 -20.11
CA ARG A 118 -1.34 20.02 -19.18
C ARG A 118 -2.06 19.37 -17.98
N GLU A 119 -3.03 18.49 -18.25
CA GLU A 119 -3.79 17.78 -17.23
C GLU A 119 -2.89 16.95 -16.31
N SER A 120 -1.95 16.18 -16.87
CA SER A 120 -1.05 15.35 -16.07
C SER A 120 -0.10 16.16 -15.19
N LEU A 121 0.45 17.28 -15.69
CA LEU A 121 1.29 18.20 -14.90
C LEU A 121 0.51 18.87 -13.78
N GLU A 122 -0.74 19.25 -14.02
CA GLU A 122 -1.63 19.83 -13.03
C GLU A 122 -1.95 18.83 -11.92
N GLN A 123 -2.33 17.59 -12.28
CA GLN A 123 -2.63 16.52 -11.32
C GLN A 123 -1.48 16.21 -10.37
N VAL A 124 -0.24 16.30 -10.86
CA VAL A 124 0.96 16.03 -10.04
C VAL A 124 1.58 17.28 -9.41
N GLY A 125 0.99 18.46 -9.60
CA GLY A 125 1.47 19.74 -9.04
C GLY A 125 2.81 20.19 -9.59
N LEU A 126 3.05 20.03 -10.91
CA LEU A 126 4.29 20.43 -11.58
C LEU A 126 4.07 21.48 -12.68
N SER A 127 2.87 22.09 -12.76
CA SER A 127 2.55 23.08 -13.81
C SER A 127 3.51 24.26 -13.83
N ASP A 128 3.84 24.82 -12.67
CA ASP A 128 4.68 26.02 -12.55
C ASP A 128 6.16 25.77 -12.90
N VAL A 129 6.57 24.52 -12.93
CA VAL A 129 7.95 24.09 -13.24
C VAL A 129 8.05 23.27 -14.52
N ALA A 130 6.96 23.21 -15.30
CA ALA A 130 6.86 22.39 -16.51
C ALA A 130 7.97 22.67 -17.53
N ASP A 131 8.43 23.93 -17.61
CA ASP A 131 9.44 24.38 -18.57
C ASP A 131 10.85 24.47 -17.97
N ARG A 132 11.06 23.94 -16.75
CA ARG A 132 12.38 23.75 -16.15
C ARG A 132 12.99 22.41 -16.55
N GLN A 133 14.31 22.39 -16.72
CA GLN A 133 15.07 21.16 -17.03
C GLN A 133 15.02 20.16 -15.88
N VAL A 134 14.80 18.88 -16.20
CA VAL A 134 14.63 17.80 -15.20
C VAL A 134 15.88 17.59 -14.34
N ARG A 135 17.08 17.94 -14.81
CA ARG A 135 18.29 17.91 -13.98
C ARG A 135 18.21 18.80 -12.72
N THR A 136 17.31 19.81 -12.71
CA THR A 136 17.09 20.69 -11.56
C THR A 136 16.01 20.21 -10.59
N PHE A 137 15.37 19.09 -10.90
CA PHE A 137 14.28 18.54 -10.10
C PHE A 137 14.82 17.79 -8.88
N SER A 138 14.14 17.98 -7.74
CA SER A 138 14.32 17.10 -6.58
C SER A 138 13.86 15.68 -6.92
N ARG A 139 14.23 14.71 -6.08
CA ARG A 139 13.80 13.31 -6.26
C ARG A 139 12.27 13.20 -6.21
N GLY A 140 11.60 13.89 -5.29
CA GLY A 140 10.14 13.94 -5.24
C GLY A 140 9.49 14.55 -6.48
N MET A 141 10.08 15.60 -7.05
CA MET A 141 9.61 16.17 -8.32
C MET A 141 9.79 15.18 -9.48
N ARG A 142 10.91 14.46 -9.55
CA ARG A 142 11.14 13.40 -10.56
C ARG A 142 10.11 12.28 -10.42
N GLN A 143 9.83 11.85 -9.20
CA GLN A 143 8.83 10.82 -8.93
C GLN A 143 7.43 11.25 -9.37
N ARG A 144 7.04 12.49 -9.05
CA ARG A 144 5.76 13.09 -9.51
C ARG A 144 5.70 13.21 -11.04
N LEU A 145 6.81 13.59 -11.68
CA LEU A 145 6.89 13.62 -13.15
C LEU A 145 6.72 12.21 -13.75
N GLY A 146 7.24 11.16 -13.11
CA GLY A 146 7.00 9.77 -13.51
C GLY A 146 5.51 9.39 -13.43
N VAL A 147 4.80 9.87 -12.41
CA VAL A 147 3.35 9.72 -12.36
C VAL A 147 2.67 10.48 -13.50
N ALA A 148 3.09 11.72 -13.80
CA ALA A 148 2.55 12.47 -14.94
C ALA A 148 2.74 11.73 -16.27
N GLU A 149 3.91 11.11 -16.48
CA GLU A 149 4.18 10.25 -17.64
C GLU A 149 3.17 9.11 -17.75
N VAL A 150 2.93 8.43 -16.64
CA VAL A 150 1.96 7.31 -16.57
C VAL A 150 0.55 7.78 -16.90
N LEU A 151 0.14 8.95 -16.40
CA LEU A 151 -1.20 9.51 -16.58
C LEU A 151 -1.51 9.92 -18.03
N LEU A 152 -0.48 10.18 -18.88
CA LEU A 152 -0.68 10.47 -20.30
C LEU A 152 -1.51 9.41 -21.03
N LYS A 153 -1.45 8.16 -20.60
CA LYS A 153 -2.18 7.03 -21.19
C LYS A 153 -3.60 6.87 -20.65
N ARG A 154 -4.00 7.67 -19.66
CA ARG A 154 -5.27 7.51 -18.92
C ARG A 154 -5.46 6.06 -18.44
N PRO A 155 -4.55 5.53 -17.61
CA PRO A 155 -4.54 4.13 -17.23
C PRO A 155 -5.73 3.77 -16.35
N GLN A 156 -6.16 2.50 -16.43
CA GLN A 156 -7.16 1.92 -15.53
C GLN A 156 -6.53 1.33 -14.27
N LEU A 157 -5.26 0.94 -14.36
CA LEU A 157 -4.44 0.42 -13.28
C LEU A 157 -3.06 1.10 -13.33
N ILE A 158 -2.58 1.56 -12.19
CA ILE A 158 -1.19 2.00 -12.03
C ILE A 158 -0.47 1.03 -11.10
N VAL A 159 0.66 0.50 -11.57
CA VAL A 159 1.56 -0.33 -10.78
C VAL A 159 2.81 0.49 -10.46
N MET A 160 3.16 0.60 -9.19
CA MET A 160 4.31 1.37 -8.70
C MET A 160 5.26 0.48 -7.92
N ASP A 161 6.53 0.43 -8.33
CA ASP A 161 7.56 -0.35 -7.63
C ASP A 161 8.38 0.57 -6.73
N GLU A 162 8.30 0.36 -5.40
CA GLU A 162 8.99 1.12 -4.34
C GLU A 162 8.87 2.66 -4.50
N PRO A 163 7.67 3.24 -4.72
CA PRO A 163 7.51 4.61 -5.19
C PRO A 163 7.95 5.68 -4.18
N THR A 164 8.09 5.34 -2.90
CA THR A 164 8.52 6.27 -1.83
C THR A 164 9.98 6.10 -1.43
N LEU A 165 10.72 5.21 -2.12
CA LEU A 165 12.10 4.92 -1.78
C LEU A 165 12.99 6.17 -1.90
N ALA A 166 13.72 6.47 -0.81
CA ALA A 166 14.65 7.58 -0.68
C ALA A 166 14.04 8.98 -1.01
N LEU A 167 12.75 9.16 -0.78
CA LEU A 167 12.11 10.45 -0.64
C LEU A 167 12.28 10.95 0.80
N ASP A 168 12.38 12.27 0.98
CA ASP A 168 12.31 12.87 2.30
C ASP A 168 10.87 12.77 2.86
N PRO A 169 10.67 12.92 4.18
CA PRO A 169 9.37 12.71 4.81
C PRO A 169 8.24 13.60 4.26
N GLU A 170 8.56 14.82 3.83
CA GLU A 170 7.57 15.73 3.25
C GLU A 170 7.16 15.27 1.85
N ALA A 171 8.12 14.92 1.00
CA ALA A 171 7.86 14.37 -0.32
C ALA A 171 7.09 13.04 -0.26
N VAL A 172 7.35 12.17 0.75
CA VAL A 172 6.56 10.97 0.99
C VAL A 172 5.10 11.32 1.27
N ARG A 173 4.84 12.27 2.18
CA ARG A 173 3.47 12.69 2.52
C ARG A 173 2.72 13.20 1.29
N GLU A 174 3.34 14.13 0.53
CA GLU A 174 2.75 14.68 -0.70
C GLU A 174 2.47 13.59 -1.74
N PHE A 175 3.38 12.63 -1.88
CA PHE A 175 3.24 11.53 -2.83
C PHE A 175 2.10 10.58 -2.44
N LEU A 176 1.96 10.25 -1.15
CA LEU A 176 0.85 9.43 -0.65
C LEU A 176 -0.50 10.15 -0.80
N GLU A 177 -0.55 11.47 -0.64
CA GLU A 177 -1.75 12.27 -0.92
C GLU A 177 -2.09 12.27 -2.42
N LEU A 178 -1.10 12.33 -3.30
CA LEU A 178 -1.30 12.17 -4.73
C LEU A 178 -1.91 10.81 -5.06
N ILE A 179 -1.40 9.72 -4.49
CA ILE A 179 -1.95 8.36 -4.65
C ILE A 179 -3.43 8.31 -4.24
N ARG A 180 -3.81 8.93 -3.10
CA ARG A 180 -5.22 8.98 -2.67
C ARG A 180 -6.11 9.72 -3.66
N ARG A 181 -5.64 10.85 -4.20
CA ARG A 181 -6.38 11.61 -5.24
C ARG A 181 -6.59 10.77 -6.49
N LEU A 182 -5.56 10.12 -7.00
CA LEU A 182 -5.66 9.25 -8.18
C LEU A 182 -6.67 8.11 -7.97
N LYS A 183 -6.72 7.52 -6.77
CA LYS A 183 -7.77 6.55 -6.41
C LYS A 183 -9.17 7.20 -6.46
N SER A 184 -9.32 8.40 -5.90
CA SER A 184 -10.60 9.12 -5.91
C SER A 184 -11.09 9.44 -7.33
N ASP A 185 -10.16 9.60 -8.28
CA ASP A 185 -10.42 9.74 -9.71
C ASP A 185 -10.79 8.40 -10.39
N GLY A 186 -10.93 7.32 -9.62
CA GLY A 186 -11.34 5.99 -10.09
C GLY A 186 -10.23 5.09 -10.61
N ILE A 187 -8.96 5.47 -10.42
CA ILE A 187 -7.81 4.67 -10.85
C ILE A 187 -7.53 3.59 -9.79
N THR A 188 -7.36 2.34 -10.23
CA THR A 188 -6.87 1.26 -9.37
C THR A 188 -5.36 1.38 -9.23
N ILE A 189 -4.84 1.20 -8.01
CA ILE A 189 -3.41 1.35 -7.76
C ILE A 189 -2.88 0.10 -7.06
N MET A 190 -1.78 -0.42 -7.56
CA MET A 190 -0.99 -1.46 -6.90
C MET A 190 0.40 -0.91 -6.65
N LEU A 191 0.87 -0.95 -5.42
CA LEU A 191 2.21 -0.48 -5.09
C LEU A 191 3.00 -1.52 -4.31
N SER A 192 4.29 -1.61 -4.57
CA SER A 192 5.21 -2.39 -3.75
C SER A 192 5.92 -1.50 -2.73
N SER A 193 6.21 -2.05 -1.56
CA SER A 193 7.09 -1.38 -0.59
C SER A 193 7.69 -2.37 0.40
N HIS A 194 8.88 -2.04 0.91
CA HIS A 194 9.46 -2.66 2.10
C HIS A 194 9.26 -1.79 3.37
N LEU A 195 8.77 -0.55 3.20
CA LEU A 195 8.50 0.42 4.28
C LEU A 195 7.02 0.34 4.68
N LEU A 196 6.68 -0.68 5.50
CA LEU A 196 5.31 -1.06 5.85
C LEU A 196 4.50 0.10 6.43
N HIS A 197 5.11 0.87 7.35
CA HIS A 197 4.45 1.98 8.04
C HIS A 197 4.05 3.15 7.11
N GLN A 198 4.83 3.38 6.02
CA GLN A 198 4.52 4.48 5.10
C GLN A 198 3.27 4.20 4.28
N VAL A 199 3.14 2.97 3.79
CA VAL A 199 2.07 2.60 2.86
C VAL A 199 0.78 2.15 3.55
N GLN A 200 0.86 1.74 4.83
CA GLN A 200 -0.32 1.42 5.63
C GLN A 200 -1.38 2.53 5.60
N ALA A 201 -0.94 3.79 5.55
CA ALA A 201 -1.84 4.94 5.57
C ALA A 201 -2.70 5.09 4.32
N VAL A 202 -2.33 4.49 3.18
CA VAL A 202 -3.01 4.67 1.89
C VAL A 202 -3.62 3.39 1.33
N CYS A 203 -3.14 2.21 1.72
CA CYS A 203 -3.62 0.95 1.19
C CYS A 203 -4.95 0.55 1.82
N ASP A 204 -5.90 0.12 1.00
CA ASP A 204 -7.14 -0.50 1.46
C ASP A 204 -6.90 -1.94 1.91
N ARG A 205 -6.10 -2.69 1.13
CA ARG A 205 -5.67 -4.04 1.43
C ARG A 205 -4.19 -4.19 1.14
N VAL A 206 -3.58 -5.13 1.83
CA VAL A 206 -2.16 -5.44 1.67
C VAL A 206 -1.93 -6.94 1.56
N GLY A 207 -0.91 -7.32 0.78
CA GLY A 207 -0.36 -8.66 0.72
C GLY A 207 1.07 -8.64 1.26
N LEU A 208 1.35 -9.40 2.32
CA LEU A 208 2.69 -9.50 2.91
C LEU A 208 3.46 -10.65 2.25
N PHE A 209 4.57 -10.30 1.60
CA PHE A 209 5.45 -11.24 0.93
C PHE A 209 6.65 -11.63 1.79
N HIS A 210 6.99 -12.91 1.74
CA HIS A 210 8.21 -13.44 2.34
C HIS A 210 8.69 -14.66 1.55
N LYS A 211 9.98 -14.62 1.11
CA LYS A 211 10.63 -15.74 0.39
C LYS A 211 9.79 -16.29 -0.78
N GLY A 212 9.30 -15.41 -1.64
CA GLY A 212 8.53 -15.77 -2.83
C GLY A 212 7.05 -16.09 -2.59
N ARG A 213 6.57 -16.09 -1.36
CA ARG A 213 5.17 -16.43 -1.02
C ARG A 213 4.44 -15.26 -0.39
N MET A 214 3.17 -15.12 -0.71
CA MET A 214 2.28 -14.24 0.03
C MET A 214 1.83 -14.96 1.29
N VAL A 215 2.24 -14.45 2.45
CA VAL A 215 2.03 -15.11 3.75
C VAL A 215 0.79 -14.63 4.48
N LEU A 216 0.38 -13.39 4.22
CA LEU A 216 -0.82 -12.76 4.78
C LEU A 216 -1.42 -11.82 3.73
N GLU A 217 -2.75 -11.76 3.65
CA GLU A 217 -3.50 -10.85 2.80
C GLU A 217 -4.77 -10.39 3.52
N GLY A 218 -5.11 -9.11 3.39
CA GLY A 218 -6.32 -8.52 3.95
C GLY A 218 -6.18 -7.03 4.24
N THR A 219 -7.19 -6.44 4.89
CA THR A 219 -7.05 -5.10 5.47
C THR A 219 -6.10 -5.14 6.66
N VAL A 220 -5.52 -3.99 7.05
CA VAL A 220 -4.67 -3.92 8.24
C VAL A 220 -5.41 -4.41 9.48
N HIS A 221 -6.71 -4.10 9.58
CA HIS A 221 -7.58 -4.55 10.64
C HIS A 221 -7.70 -6.09 10.70
N ASP A 222 -7.99 -6.73 9.56
CA ASP A 222 -8.10 -8.21 9.49
C ASP A 222 -6.78 -8.87 9.88
N LEU A 223 -5.66 -8.31 9.43
CA LEU A 223 -4.33 -8.83 9.73
C LEU A 223 -4.00 -8.68 11.22
N ALA A 224 -4.35 -7.55 11.84
CA ALA A 224 -4.19 -7.35 13.27
C ALA A 224 -5.01 -8.37 14.09
N GLN A 225 -6.27 -8.58 13.73
CA GLN A 225 -7.09 -9.60 14.39
C GLN A 225 -6.49 -11.01 14.28
N ARG A 226 -6.06 -11.41 13.08
CA ARG A 226 -5.51 -12.77 12.85
C ARG A 226 -4.19 -13.03 13.57
N VAL A 227 -3.31 -12.02 13.61
CA VAL A 227 -1.94 -12.21 14.10
C VAL A 227 -1.79 -11.84 15.58
N LEU A 228 -2.42 -10.75 16.01
CA LEU A 228 -2.32 -10.21 17.37
C LEU A 228 -3.46 -10.64 18.27
N GLY A 229 -4.60 -11.06 17.68
CA GLY A 229 -5.81 -11.42 18.44
C GLY A 229 -6.67 -10.21 18.81
N GLY A 230 -6.23 -8.98 18.50
CA GLY A 230 -6.93 -7.71 18.69
C GLY A 230 -6.57 -6.71 17.61
N ALA A 231 -7.53 -5.85 17.26
CA ALA A 231 -7.36 -4.89 16.18
C ALA A 231 -7.23 -3.44 16.67
N TYR A 232 -7.51 -3.18 17.94
CA TYR A 232 -7.46 -1.84 18.52
C TYR A 232 -6.71 -1.81 19.82
N ARG A 233 -5.94 -0.74 20.03
CA ARG A 233 -5.35 -0.34 21.30
C ARG A 233 -5.96 0.98 21.72
N ILE A 234 -6.77 0.95 22.75
CA ILE A 234 -7.40 2.14 23.29
C ILE A 234 -6.50 2.67 24.40
N HIS A 235 -6.10 3.93 24.25
CA HIS A 235 -5.40 4.70 25.26
C HIS A 235 -6.42 5.57 25.97
N LEU A 236 -6.60 5.35 27.25
CA LEU A 236 -7.52 6.07 28.10
C LEU A 236 -6.77 6.75 29.25
N GLU A 237 -7.01 8.03 29.42
CA GLU A 237 -6.68 8.73 30.66
C GLU A 237 -8.00 9.01 31.40
N ALA A 238 -8.14 8.51 32.62
CA ALA A 238 -9.35 8.65 33.41
C ALA A 238 -9.09 8.72 34.91
N GLU A 239 -9.90 9.52 35.61
CA GLU A 239 -10.04 9.50 37.06
C GLU A 239 -11.10 8.47 37.46
N GLY A 240 -10.95 7.78 38.61
CA GLY A 240 -11.98 6.87 39.13
C GLY A 240 -11.45 5.58 39.82
N GLY A 241 -10.16 5.35 39.77
CA GLY A 241 -9.50 4.28 40.54
C GLY A 241 -9.93 2.85 40.18
N PRO A 242 -9.96 1.88 41.13
CA PRO A 242 -10.21 0.47 40.86
C PRO A 242 -11.58 0.16 40.25
N ALA A 243 -12.60 0.96 40.60
CA ALA A 243 -13.96 0.74 40.06
C ALA A 243 -14.03 0.92 38.53
N VAL A 244 -13.26 1.87 38.00
CA VAL A 244 -13.13 2.10 36.54
C VAL A 244 -12.43 0.92 35.90
N GLU A 245 -11.33 0.43 36.47
CA GLU A 245 -10.57 -0.70 35.93
C GLU A 245 -11.44 -1.97 35.86
N ASP A 246 -12.21 -2.25 36.93
CA ASP A 246 -13.13 -3.38 36.97
C ASP A 246 -14.25 -3.27 35.93
N ALA A 247 -14.77 -2.07 35.73
CA ALA A 247 -15.79 -1.80 34.72
C ALA A 247 -15.25 -2.01 33.30
N LEU A 248 -14.03 -1.54 33.01
CA LEU A 248 -13.35 -1.73 31.71
C LEU A 248 -13.11 -3.23 31.40
N ARG A 249 -12.70 -4.01 32.40
CA ARG A 249 -12.46 -5.45 32.24
C ARG A 249 -13.73 -6.27 31.95
N ARG A 250 -14.91 -5.75 32.29
CA ARG A 250 -16.22 -6.40 32.04
C ARG A 250 -16.80 -6.13 30.66
N LEU A 251 -16.23 -5.15 29.92
CA LEU A 251 -16.73 -4.86 28.57
C LEU A 251 -16.54 -6.07 27.64
N PRO A 252 -17.54 -6.39 26.81
CA PRO A 252 -17.39 -7.42 25.78
C PRO A 252 -16.30 -7.00 24.79
N ASP A 253 -15.61 -7.96 24.20
CA ASP A 253 -14.51 -7.74 23.26
C ASP A 253 -13.24 -7.07 23.81
N VAL A 254 -13.16 -6.79 25.10
CA VAL A 254 -11.91 -6.43 25.77
C VAL A 254 -11.06 -7.70 25.94
N ILE A 255 -9.82 -7.63 25.46
CA ILE A 255 -8.85 -8.73 25.56
C ILE A 255 -7.99 -8.55 26.81
N GLN A 256 -7.49 -7.33 27.00
CA GLN A 256 -6.61 -7.00 28.11
C GLN A 256 -6.80 -5.53 28.53
N VAL A 257 -6.69 -5.27 29.83
CA VAL A 257 -6.58 -3.93 30.41
C VAL A 257 -5.30 -3.89 31.24
N VAL A 258 -4.39 -3.02 30.83
CA VAL A 258 -3.14 -2.72 31.55
C VAL A 258 -3.21 -1.30 32.07
N ARG A 259 -3.02 -1.13 33.37
CA ARG A 259 -2.93 0.18 34.00
C ARG A 259 -1.47 0.63 34.06
N ASP A 260 -1.20 1.82 33.53
CA ASP A 260 0.10 2.45 33.54
C ASP A 260 0.02 3.73 34.40
N GLY A 261 0.52 3.64 35.64
CA GLY A 261 0.41 4.74 36.60
C GLY A 261 -0.97 4.86 37.27
N VAL A 262 -1.39 6.10 37.59
CA VAL A 262 -2.58 6.37 38.41
C VAL A 262 -3.85 6.50 37.56
N GLN A 263 -3.72 7.09 36.37
CA GLN A 263 -4.86 7.52 35.55
C GLN A 263 -4.83 6.99 34.10
N THR A 264 -3.76 6.32 33.69
CA THR A 264 -3.57 5.85 32.30
C THR A 264 -3.90 4.37 32.20
N TYR A 265 -4.69 4.01 31.18
CA TYR A 265 -5.09 2.64 30.88
C TYR A 265 -4.81 2.35 29.40
N HIS A 266 -4.19 1.20 29.13
CA HIS A 266 -4.01 0.62 27.80
C HIS A 266 -4.96 -0.57 27.66
N ILE A 267 -5.91 -0.48 26.75
CA ILE A 267 -6.98 -1.48 26.60
C ILE A 267 -6.85 -2.10 25.22
N GLU A 268 -6.58 -3.39 25.16
CA GLU A 268 -6.60 -4.14 23.90
C GLU A 268 -8.00 -4.71 23.64
N THR A 269 -8.54 -4.47 22.45
CA THR A 269 -9.92 -4.83 22.11
C THR A 269 -10.01 -5.45 20.71
N ARG A 270 -11.06 -6.26 20.46
CA ARG A 270 -11.33 -6.85 19.15
C ARG A 270 -12.03 -5.89 18.19
N SER A 271 -12.75 -4.92 18.71
CA SER A 271 -13.50 -3.91 17.97
C SER A 271 -13.22 -2.52 18.53
N ASP A 272 -13.66 -1.47 17.83
CA ASP A 272 -13.56 -0.09 18.33
C ASP A 272 -14.57 0.13 19.46
N LEU A 273 -14.11 0.02 20.69
CA LEU A 273 -14.92 0.19 21.90
C LEU A 273 -14.78 1.57 22.55
N ARG A 274 -14.26 2.59 21.84
CA ARG A 274 -14.07 3.93 22.45
C ARG A 274 -15.34 4.48 23.09
N ALA A 275 -16.49 4.34 22.41
CA ALA A 275 -17.77 4.82 22.95
C ALA A 275 -18.20 4.05 24.22
N ASP A 276 -18.01 2.73 24.23
CA ASP A 276 -18.36 1.86 25.35
C ASP A 276 -17.40 2.05 26.53
N VAL A 277 -16.12 2.22 26.26
CA VAL A 277 -15.08 2.58 27.24
C VAL A 277 -15.44 3.90 27.93
N ALA A 278 -15.76 4.95 27.15
CA ALA A 278 -16.13 6.25 27.72
C ALA A 278 -17.38 6.14 28.59
N ARG A 279 -18.42 5.42 28.13
CA ARG A 279 -19.65 5.18 28.89
C ARG A 279 -19.38 4.43 30.19
N SER A 280 -18.60 3.36 30.12
CA SER A 280 -18.25 2.52 31.28
C SER A 280 -17.50 3.29 32.35
N VAL A 281 -16.57 4.19 31.96
CA VAL A 281 -15.87 5.09 32.91
C VAL A 281 -16.83 6.00 33.63
N ILE A 282 -17.78 6.63 32.90
CA ILE A 282 -18.74 7.57 33.46
C ILE A 282 -19.72 6.84 34.42
N GLU A 283 -20.22 5.65 34.02
CA GLU A 283 -21.12 4.83 34.82
C GLU A 283 -20.43 4.31 36.10
N ALA A 284 -19.13 4.08 36.07
CA ALA A 284 -18.35 3.72 37.24
C ALA A 284 -18.02 4.91 38.17
N GLY A 285 -18.53 6.11 37.86
CA GLY A 285 -18.28 7.34 38.62
C GLY A 285 -16.93 7.99 38.31
N GLY A 286 -16.24 7.55 37.26
CA GLY A 286 -15.00 8.11 36.79
C GLY A 286 -15.19 9.30 35.86
N LYS A 287 -14.08 9.95 35.49
CA LYS A 287 -14.04 11.08 34.56
C LYS A 287 -13.03 10.81 33.47
N VAL A 288 -13.47 10.84 32.19
CA VAL A 288 -12.58 10.70 31.03
C VAL A 288 -11.81 12.00 30.81
N LEU A 289 -10.50 11.93 30.78
CA LEU A 289 -9.59 13.05 30.53
C LEU A 289 -9.10 13.05 29.09
N ALA A 290 -8.70 11.87 28.58
CA ALA A 290 -8.34 11.66 27.18
C ALA A 290 -8.73 10.26 26.72
N LEU A 291 -9.09 10.13 25.45
CA LEU A 291 -9.44 8.84 24.84
C LEU A 291 -9.00 8.84 23.38
N SER A 292 -8.14 7.91 23.03
CA SER A 292 -7.71 7.65 21.66
C SER A 292 -7.66 6.16 21.37
N ALA A 293 -7.66 5.78 20.09
CA ALA A 293 -7.44 4.40 19.70
C ALA A 293 -6.46 4.34 18.53
N ASP A 294 -5.50 3.45 18.66
CA ASP A 294 -4.55 3.14 17.60
C ASP A 294 -4.84 1.76 17.01
N ILE A 295 -4.75 1.67 15.70
CA ILE A 295 -4.71 0.39 15.01
C ILE A 295 -3.25 -0.10 15.02
N PRO A 296 -3.00 -1.39 15.34
CA PRO A 296 -1.65 -1.95 15.32
C PRO A 296 -0.95 -1.69 13.98
N ARG A 297 0.34 -1.40 14.05
CA ARG A 297 1.14 -1.10 12.86
C ARG A 297 1.46 -2.39 12.09
N LEU A 298 1.53 -2.30 10.78
CA LEU A 298 1.92 -3.43 9.92
C LEU A 298 3.31 -4.00 10.29
N ASP A 299 4.24 -3.15 10.73
CA ASP A 299 5.56 -3.59 11.21
C ASP A 299 5.44 -4.55 12.40
N GLU A 300 4.54 -4.25 13.32
CA GLU A 300 4.28 -5.08 14.50
C GLU A 300 3.59 -6.40 14.12
N ILE A 301 2.59 -6.33 13.24
CA ILE A 301 1.90 -7.52 12.71
C ILE A 301 2.91 -8.44 12.02
N TYR A 302 3.79 -7.86 11.19
CA TYR A 302 4.85 -8.58 10.49
C TYR A 302 5.81 -9.25 11.48
N ALA A 303 6.37 -8.49 12.42
CA ALA A 303 7.29 -9.01 13.42
C ALA A 303 6.68 -10.16 14.24
N ARG A 304 5.43 -10.01 14.71
CA ARG A 304 4.73 -11.02 15.51
C ARG A 304 4.41 -12.28 14.74
N TYR A 305 4.06 -12.13 13.45
CA TYR A 305 3.79 -13.29 12.58
C TYR A 305 5.04 -14.18 12.45
N PHE A 306 6.22 -13.58 12.24
CA PHE A 306 7.45 -14.35 12.09
C PHE A 306 7.98 -14.89 13.40
N GLN A 307 7.88 -14.14 14.52
CA GLN A 307 8.22 -14.67 15.85
C GLN A 307 7.41 -15.93 16.20
N LYS A 308 6.10 -15.93 15.95
CA LYS A 308 5.25 -17.11 16.18
C LYS A 308 5.68 -18.31 15.33
N LYS A 309 6.12 -18.09 14.09
CA LYS A 309 6.61 -19.16 13.22
C LYS A 309 7.97 -19.71 13.66
N GLU A 310 8.91 -18.88 14.06
CA GLU A 310 10.22 -19.32 14.57
C GLU A 310 10.05 -20.18 15.84
N VAL A 311 9.20 -19.78 16.76
CA VAL A 311 8.88 -20.56 17.96
C VAL A 311 8.21 -21.90 17.60
N ALA A 312 7.29 -21.89 16.62
CA ALA A 312 6.63 -23.13 16.17
C ALA A 312 7.61 -24.12 15.50
N TYR A 313 8.59 -23.61 14.73
CA TYR A 313 9.66 -24.46 14.18
C TYR A 313 10.64 -24.97 15.24
N ALA A 314 10.97 -24.16 16.25
CA ALA A 314 11.86 -24.55 17.34
C ALA A 314 11.23 -25.60 18.30
N VAL A 315 9.92 -25.69 18.36
CA VAL A 315 9.19 -26.69 19.19
C VAL A 315 8.93 -27.99 18.40
N ALA A 316 8.99 -27.94 17.06
CA ALA A 316 8.75 -29.09 16.17
C ALA A 316 10.04 -29.80 15.70
N ALA A 317 11.23 -29.28 16.05
CA ALA A 317 12.54 -29.85 15.81
C ALA A 317 13.12 -30.47 17.09
#